data_67981107774523d7d147d076016da724
#
_entry.id   67981107774523d7d147d076016da724
#
_cell.length_a   1.000
_cell.length_b   1.000
_cell.length_c   1.000
_cell.angle_alpha   90.00
_cell.angle_beta   90.00
_cell.angle_gamma   90.00
#
_symmetry.space_group_name_H-M   'P 1'
#
loop_
_entity.id
_entity.type
_entity.pdbx_description
1 polymer ?
#
loop_
_entity_poly.entity_id
_entity_poly.type
_entity_poly.pdbx_seq_one_letter_code
_entity_poly.pdbx_strand_id
1 'polypeptide(L)'
;CQAIRETQGRGVMPDGTSRSTLAGEALHHYLGCSTFANFTVLPEIALAKNRPDAPFDKVCYIGCGVTTGLGAVINTAQVEPGATVVVFGLGGIGLNVIQGARMVGAEMIVGVDINPARKDIAEKFGMTHFVNPDEVEGDLVPYLVDLTKGGADHSFECIGNVATMRQALECCHKGWGESTIIGVAGAGQEIATRPFQLVTGRVWRGTALGGARGRSDGPEIVAVSYTPLTLPTQASVVIALA
;
A
#
# COMPACT_ATOMS: atom_id res chain seq x y z
N CYS A 1 14.73 -6.20 8.45
CA CYS A 1 15.87 -6.60 9.29
C CYS A 1 17.08 -6.95 8.43
N GLN A 2 18.25 -6.41 8.73
CA GLN A 2 19.47 -6.70 7.95
C GLN A 2 19.94 -8.15 8.13
N ALA A 3 19.62 -8.77 9.26
CA ALA A 3 20.07 -10.15 9.59
C ALA A 3 19.48 -11.21 8.64
N ILE A 4 18.34 -10.98 8.01
CA ILE A 4 17.72 -11.94 7.08
C ILE A 4 18.13 -11.71 5.62
N ARG A 5 18.90 -10.67 5.34
CA ARG A 5 19.19 -10.24 3.97
C ARG A 5 19.90 -11.31 3.14
N GLU A 6 20.82 -12.05 3.76
CA GLU A 6 21.60 -13.10 3.09
C GLU A 6 20.86 -14.45 3.04
N THR A 7 19.92 -14.68 3.95
CA THR A 7 19.25 -15.98 4.11
C THR A 7 17.83 -16.00 3.54
N GLN A 8 17.16 -14.86 3.45
CA GLN A 8 15.79 -14.78 2.97
C GLN A 8 15.63 -15.33 1.54
N GLY A 9 16.51 -14.95 0.62
CA GLY A 9 16.47 -15.43 -0.77
C GLY A 9 16.80 -16.92 -0.90
N ARG A 10 17.46 -17.50 0.10
CA ARG A 10 17.76 -18.94 0.18
C ARG A 10 16.65 -19.74 0.85
N GLY A 11 15.65 -19.08 1.41
CA GLY A 11 14.54 -19.72 2.10
C GLY A 11 14.95 -20.46 3.38
N VAL A 12 15.92 -19.92 4.12
CA VAL A 12 16.38 -20.49 5.40
C VAL A 12 16.30 -19.45 6.51
N MET A 13 16.36 -19.92 7.75
CA MET A 13 16.47 -19.07 8.94
C MET A 13 17.84 -18.35 8.96
N PRO A 14 18.01 -17.29 9.78
CA PRO A 14 19.29 -16.58 9.91
C PRO A 14 20.48 -17.47 10.27
N ASP A 15 20.25 -18.60 10.95
CA ASP A 15 21.26 -19.62 11.29
C ASP A 15 21.56 -20.60 10.14
N GLY A 16 20.93 -20.42 8.97
CA GLY A 16 21.12 -21.24 7.78
C GLY A 16 20.33 -22.57 7.79
N THR A 17 19.48 -22.81 8.78
CA THR A 17 18.70 -24.06 8.92
C THR A 17 17.24 -23.87 8.51
N SER A 18 16.54 -24.99 8.29
CA SER A 18 15.08 -25.05 8.18
C SER A 18 14.47 -25.69 9.44
N ARG A 19 13.30 -25.17 9.85
CA ARG A 19 12.54 -25.73 10.98
C ARG A 19 11.40 -26.65 10.53
N SER A 20 11.14 -26.70 9.23
CA SER A 20 10.02 -27.46 8.67
C SER A 20 10.50 -28.51 7.70
N THR A 21 9.86 -29.69 7.72
CA THR A 21 10.14 -30.78 6.79
C THR A 21 8.83 -31.37 6.23
N LEU A 22 8.91 -31.91 5.02
CA LEU A 22 7.84 -32.70 4.40
C LEU A 22 8.45 -34.00 3.93
N ALA A 23 7.95 -35.14 4.44
CA ALA A 23 8.47 -36.48 4.14
C ALA A 23 10.00 -36.62 4.35
N GLY A 24 10.57 -35.91 5.33
CA GLY A 24 12.01 -35.92 5.66
C GLY A 24 12.84 -34.87 4.88
N GLU A 25 12.30 -34.25 3.84
CA GLU A 25 12.96 -33.20 3.09
C GLU A 25 12.73 -31.83 3.72
N ALA A 26 13.77 -30.99 3.77
CA ALA A 26 13.68 -29.64 4.33
C ALA A 26 12.81 -28.72 3.45
N LEU A 27 11.88 -28.00 4.08
CA LEU A 27 11.08 -26.97 3.42
C LEU A 27 11.74 -25.60 3.58
N HIS A 28 11.67 -24.81 2.51
CA HIS A 28 12.13 -23.43 2.55
C HIS A 28 11.25 -22.55 3.42
N HIS A 29 11.88 -21.63 4.15
CA HIS A 29 11.20 -20.62 4.95
C HIS A 29 10.79 -19.42 4.10
N TYR A 30 9.50 -19.05 4.12
CA TYR A 30 9.03 -17.82 3.51
C TYR A 30 9.29 -16.64 4.44
N LEU A 31 9.91 -15.59 3.91
CA LEU A 31 10.30 -14.37 4.64
C LEU A 31 11.16 -14.63 5.91
N GLY A 32 11.83 -15.77 6.00
CA GLY A 32 12.64 -16.14 7.17
C GLY A 32 11.84 -16.47 8.43
N CYS A 33 10.51 -16.64 8.34
CA CYS A 33 9.66 -16.91 9.50
C CYS A 33 8.61 -18.01 9.28
N SER A 34 8.10 -18.23 8.09
CA SER A 34 7.10 -19.29 7.77
C SER A 34 5.94 -19.35 8.77
N THR A 35 5.19 -18.25 8.88
CA THR A 35 4.12 -18.13 9.88
C THR A 35 2.83 -18.87 9.50
N PHE A 36 2.75 -19.50 8.32
CA PHE A 36 1.61 -20.33 7.92
C PHE A 36 1.71 -21.72 8.59
N ALA A 37 1.72 -21.72 9.92
CA ALA A 37 1.87 -22.89 10.79
C ALA A 37 1.24 -22.63 12.15
N ASN A 38 0.90 -23.72 12.89
CA ASN A 38 0.34 -23.61 14.25
C ASN A 38 1.36 -23.03 15.26
N PHE A 39 2.65 -23.28 15.02
CA PHE A 39 3.73 -22.76 15.82
C PHE A 39 4.85 -22.26 14.90
N THR A 40 5.48 -21.15 15.28
CA THR A 40 6.63 -20.62 14.58
C THR A 40 7.71 -20.21 15.58
N VAL A 41 8.97 -20.34 15.18
CA VAL A 41 10.13 -19.91 15.97
C VAL A 41 10.88 -18.86 15.17
N LEU A 42 10.96 -17.67 15.71
CA LEU A 42 11.64 -16.55 15.07
C LEU A 42 12.36 -15.67 16.11
N PRO A 43 13.35 -14.87 15.67
CA PRO A 43 14.01 -13.93 16.56
C PRO A 43 13.03 -12.93 17.16
N GLU A 44 13.17 -12.62 18.45
CA GLU A 44 12.33 -11.65 19.17
C GLU A 44 12.29 -10.28 18.46
N ILE A 45 13.40 -9.86 17.85
CA ILE A 45 13.49 -8.61 17.09
C ILE A 45 12.51 -8.52 15.92
N ALA A 46 12.06 -9.67 15.39
CA ALA A 46 11.09 -9.74 14.30
C ALA A 46 9.62 -9.71 14.78
N LEU A 47 9.40 -9.65 16.08
CA LEU A 47 8.08 -9.69 16.69
C LEU A 47 7.64 -8.29 17.18
N ALA A 48 6.35 -8.00 17.01
CA ALA A 48 5.67 -6.89 17.65
C ALA A 48 4.52 -7.44 18.49
N LYS A 49 4.51 -7.12 19.79
CA LYS A 49 3.45 -7.54 20.68
C LYS A 49 2.24 -6.61 20.51
N ASN A 50 1.11 -7.18 20.16
CA ASN A 50 -0.15 -6.48 20.06
C ASN A 50 -1.00 -6.65 21.35
N ARG A 51 -2.07 -5.88 21.44
CA ARG A 51 -3.05 -6.00 22.54
C ARG A 51 -3.69 -7.40 22.53
N PRO A 52 -3.91 -8.02 23.71
CA PRO A 52 -4.37 -9.42 23.80
C PRO A 52 -5.80 -9.65 23.29
N ASP A 53 -6.63 -8.60 23.26
CA ASP A 53 -8.04 -8.65 22.87
C ASP A 53 -8.25 -8.35 21.38
N ALA A 54 -7.17 -8.13 20.60
CA ALA A 54 -7.26 -7.90 19.17
C ALA A 54 -7.66 -9.21 18.44
N PRO A 55 -8.75 -9.20 17.64
CA PRO A 55 -9.22 -10.40 16.95
C PRO A 55 -8.26 -10.80 15.83
N PHE A 56 -7.86 -12.08 15.82
CA PHE A 56 -6.86 -12.61 14.89
C PHE A 56 -7.28 -12.53 13.42
N ASP A 57 -8.57 -12.68 13.12
CA ASP A 57 -9.15 -12.57 11.78
C ASP A 57 -8.98 -11.19 11.16
N LYS A 58 -8.65 -10.19 11.96
CA LYS A 58 -8.46 -8.81 11.53
C LYS A 58 -7.01 -8.36 11.60
N VAL A 59 -6.32 -8.66 12.71
CA VAL A 59 -4.92 -8.21 12.86
C VAL A 59 -3.95 -8.89 11.89
N CYS A 60 -4.31 -10.05 11.33
CA CYS A 60 -3.46 -10.75 10.37
C CYS A 60 -3.13 -9.93 9.11
N TYR A 61 -3.97 -8.97 8.73
CA TYR A 61 -3.71 -8.09 7.57
C TYR A 61 -2.82 -6.89 7.89
N ILE A 62 -2.70 -6.53 9.18
CA ILE A 62 -1.94 -5.34 9.60
C ILE A 62 -0.45 -5.52 9.34
N GLY A 63 0.05 -6.74 9.41
CA GLY A 63 1.47 -7.04 9.15
C GLY A 63 1.96 -6.74 7.72
N CYS A 64 1.06 -6.49 6.77
CA CYS A 64 1.43 -6.24 5.38
C CYS A 64 0.54 -5.15 4.74
N GLY A 65 -0.61 -5.53 4.19
CA GLY A 65 -1.42 -4.68 3.30
C GLY A 65 -1.92 -3.39 3.94
N VAL A 66 -2.42 -3.47 5.18
CA VAL A 66 -2.93 -2.29 5.91
C VAL A 66 -1.81 -1.32 6.20
N THR A 67 -0.71 -1.80 6.80
CA THR A 67 0.46 -0.96 7.12
C THR A 67 1.08 -0.37 5.87
N THR A 68 1.14 -1.13 4.77
CA THR A 68 1.69 -0.64 3.50
C THR A 68 0.84 0.50 2.93
N GLY A 69 -0.48 0.32 2.86
CA GLY A 69 -1.37 1.34 2.29
C GLY A 69 -1.46 2.61 3.13
N LEU A 70 -1.73 2.47 4.43
CA LEU A 70 -1.78 3.61 5.36
C LEU A 70 -0.43 4.33 5.44
N GLY A 71 0.65 3.57 5.60
CA GLY A 71 1.99 4.12 5.74
C GLY A 71 2.49 4.81 4.46
N ALA A 72 2.08 4.34 3.27
CA ALA A 72 2.40 5.03 2.03
C ALA A 72 1.87 6.47 2.03
N VAL A 73 0.67 6.68 2.56
CA VAL A 73 0.04 8.00 2.67
C VAL A 73 0.67 8.83 3.78
N ILE A 74 0.79 8.26 4.98
CA ILE A 74 1.14 9.01 6.20
C ILE A 74 2.64 9.21 6.32
N ASN A 75 3.43 8.15 6.11
CA ASN A 75 4.87 8.18 6.38
C ASN A 75 5.69 8.52 5.13
N THR A 76 5.30 7.95 3.96
CA THR A 76 6.10 8.09 2.73
C THR A 76 5.74 9.35 1.98
N ALA A 77 4.50 9.50 1.53
CA ALA A 77 4.04 10.65 0.76
C ALA A 77 3.71 11.86 1.64
N GLN A 78 3.41 11.64 2.92
CA GLN A 78 3.04 12.68 3.87
C GLN A 78 1.92 13.58 3.34
N VAL A 79 0.85 12.95 2.86
CA VAL A 79 -0.30 13.63 2.25
C VAL A 79 -0.91 14.61 3.24
N GLU A 80 -1.08 15.86 2.80
CA GLU A 80 -1.64 16.92 3.62
C GLU A 80 -3.18 17.01 3.50
N PRO A 81 -3.86 17.57 4.51
CA PRO A 81 -5.28 17.89 4.42
C PRO A 81 -5.59 18.79 3.23
N GLY A 82 -6.68 18.49 2.52
CA GLY A 82 -7.08 19.23 1.32
C GLY A 82 -6.43 18.74 0.01
N ALA A 83 -5.47 17.80 0.08
CA ALA A 83 -4.80 17.27 -1.10
C ALA A 83 -5.74 16.51 -2.04
N THR A 84 -5.39 16.50 -3.32
CA THR A 84 -5.99 15.65 -4.36
C THR A 84 -5.15 14.40 -4.56
N VAL A 85 -5.76 13.24 -4.40
CA VAL A 85 -5.10 11.93 -4.43
C VAL A 85 -5.68 11.06 -5.55
N VAL A 86 -4.81 10.41 -6.34
CA VAL A 86 -5.21 9.41 -7.35
C VAL A 86 -4.61 8.06 -6.99
N VAL A 87 -5.44 7.01 -6.92
CA VAL A 87 -5.03 5.65 -6.53
C VAL A 87 -5.30 4.69 -7.69
N PHE A 88 -4.25 4.10 -8.23
CA PHE A 88 -4.34 3.09 -9.29
C PHE A 88 -4.36 1.69 -8.69
N GLY A 89 -5.45 0.96 -8.93
CA GLY A 89 -5.72 -0.36 -8.39
C GLY A 89 -6.41 -0.31 -7.02
N LEU A 90 -7.65 -0.82 -6.97
CA LEU A 90 -8.52 -0.82 -5.79
C LEU A 90 -8.56 -2.21 -5.12
N GLY A 91 -7.40 -2.87 -5.09
CA GLY A 91 -7.17 -4.08 -4.29
C GLY A 91 -6.93 -3.76 -2.82
N GLY A 92 -6.47 -4.75 -2.05
CA GLY A 92 -6.26 -4.61 -0.60
C GLY A 92 -5.35 -3.45 -0.21
N ILE A 93 -4.27 -3.19 -0.98
CA ILE A 93 -3.37 -2.05 -0.72
C ILE A 93 -4.04 -0.74 -1.11
N GLY A 94 -4.62 -0.64 -2.31
CA GLY A 94 -5.25 0.59 -2.79
C GLY A 94 -6.41 1.04 -1.91
N LEU A 95 -7.22 0.12 -1.39
CA LEU A 95 -8.27 0.44 -0.42
C LEU A 95 -7.71 1.05 0.87
N ASN A 96 -6.57 0.55 1.36
CA ASN A 96 -5.92 1.12 2.52
C ASN A 96 -5.24 2.47 2.24
N VAL A 97 -4.77 2.71 1.00
CA VAL A 97 -4.32 4.04 0.56
C VAL A 97 -5.49 5.03 0.57
N ILE A 98 -6.65 4.64 0.01
CA ILE A 98 -7.88 5.46 0.05
C ILE A 98 -8.27 5.80 1.48
N GLN A 99 -8.27 4.80 2.37
CA GLN A 99 -8.56 5.00 3.78
C GLN A 99 -7.57 5.95 4.44
N GLY A 100 -6.27 5.79 4.17
CA GLY A 100 -5.23 6.70 4.64
C GLY A 100 -5.44 8.13 4.16
N ALA A 101 -5.71 8.32 2.87
CA ALA A 101 -5.99 9.63 2.28
C ALA A 101 -7.21 10.31 2.94
N ARG A 102 -8.29 9.54 3.19
CA ARG A 102 -9.45 10.02 3.94
C ARG A 102 -9.09 10.42 5.37
N MET A 103 -8.28 9.59 6.06
CA MET A 103 -7.88 9.84 7.46
C MET A 103 -7.09 11.14 7.62
N VAL A 104 -6.23 11.47 6.67
CA VAL A 104 -5.45 12.72 6.70
C VAL A 104 -6.22 13.91 6.16
N GLY A 105 -7.46 13.72 5.69
CA GLY A 105 -8.33 14.82 5.24
C GLY A 105 -8.08 15.27 3.81
N ALA A 106 -7.67 14.36 2.91
CA ALA A 106 -7.64 14.65 1.48
C ALA A 106 -9.04 15.06 0.99
N GLU A 107 -9.11 16.11 0.15
CA GLU A 107 -10.38 16.66 -0.35
C GLU A 107 -10.94 15.81 -1.48
N MET A 108 -10.09 15.37 -2.39
CA MET A 108 -10.47 14.57 -3.55
C MET A 108 -9.67 13.26 -3.57
N ILE A 109 -10.37 12.13 -3.61
CA ILE A 109 -9.77 10.81 -3.67
C ILE A 109 -10.33 10.07 -4.88
N VAL A 110 -9.52 9.98 -5.94
CA VAL A 110 -9.86 9.32 -7.19
C VAL A 110 -9.33 7.90 -7.18
N GLY A 111 -10.20 6.91 -7.32
CA GLY A 111 -9.83 5.52 -7.48
C GLY A 111 -9.92 5.09 -8.95
N VAL A 112 -8.86 4.50 -9.47
CA VAL A 112 -8.76 4.02 -10.86
C VAL A 112 -8.68 2.50 -10.86
N ASP A 113 -9.66 1.83 -11.44
CA ASP A 113 -9.68 0.35 -11.56
C ASP A 113 -10.52 -0.07 -12.76
N ILE A 114 -10.09 -1.12 -13.46
CA ILE A 114 -10.83 -1.72 -14.59
C ILE A 114 -12.05 -2.53 -14.12
N ASN A 115 -12.08 -2.95 -12.87
CA ASN A 115 -13.16 -3.76 -12.32
C ASN A 115 -14.21 -2.86 -11.62
N PRO A 116 -15.40 -2.64 -12.23
CA PRO A 116 -16.42 -1.78 -11.64
C PRO A 116 -16.97 -2.30 -10.30
N ALA A 117 -16.83 -3.60 -10.01
CA ALA A 117 -17.26 -4.17 -8.72
C ALA A 117 -16.43 -3.65 -7.52
N ARG A 118 -15.32 -2.98 -7.77
CA ARG A 118 -14.51 -2.35 -6.73
C ARG A 118 -15.05 -1.00 -6.25
N LYS A 119 -15.94 -0.38 -7.02
CA LYS A 119 -16.47 0.95 -6.73
C LYS A 119 -17.10 1.05 -5.36
N ASP A 120 -18.11 0.23 -5.07
CA ASP A 120 -18.92 0.33 -3.85
C ASP A 120 -18.09 0.15 -2.57
N ILE A 121 -17.09 -0.73 -2.61
CA ILE A 121 -16.21 -0.92 -1.46
C ILE A 121 -15.25 0.24 -1.30
N ALA A 122 -14.68 0.75 -2.39
CA ALA A 122 -13.78 1.89 -2.35
C ALA A 122 -14.47 3.15 -1.84
N GLU A 123 -15.73 3.39 -2.20
CA GLU A 123 -16.56 4.48 -1.65
C GLU A 123 -16.73 4.35 -0.13
N LYS A 124 -16.95 3.14 0.39
CA LYS A 124 -17.01 2.90 1.85
C LYS A 124 -15.69 3.25 2.55
N PHE A 125 -14.56 3.04 1.89
CA PHE A 125 -13.23 3.42 2.38
C PHE A 125 -12.94 4.92 2.29
N GLY A 126 -13.70 5.65 1.48
CA GLY A 126 -13.62 7.11 1.37
C GLY A 126 -13.26 7.66 0.00
N MET A 127 -13.29 6.81 -1.02
CA MET A 127 -13.15 7.27 -2.41
C MET A 127 -14.28 8.26 -2.77
N THR A 128 -13.92 9.34 -3.44
CA THR A 128 -14.88 10.37 -3.89
C THR A 128 -15.26 10.23 -5.36
N HIS A 129 -14.33 9.73 -6.19
CA HIS A 129 -14.51 9.57 -7.63
C HIS A 129 -13.96 8.22 -8.07
N PHE A 130 -14.74 7.49 -8.86
CA PHE A 130 -14.34 6.25 -9.51
C PHE A 130 -14.07 6.49 -10.98
N VAL A 131 -12.96 5.97 -11.49
CA VAL A 131 -12.62 6.04 -12.92
C VAL A 131 -12.31 4.64 -13.41
N ASN A 132 -13.08 4.16 -14.39
CA ASN A 132 -12.74 2.97 -15.14
C ASN A 132 -11.97 3.39 -16.40
N PRO A 133 -10.69 3.00 -16.55
CA PRO A 133 -9.90 3.36 -17.73
C PRO A 133 -10.52 2.94 -19.05
N ASP A 134 -11.25 1.81 -19.07
CA ASP A 134 -11.88 1.27 -20.28
C ASP A 134 -13.11 2.09 -20.73
N GLU A 135 -13.63 2.97 -19.86
CA GLU A 135 -14.78 3.83 -20.12
C GLU A 135 -14.37 5.29 -20.44
N VAL A 136 -13.08 5.59 -20.37
CA VAL A 136 -12.56 6.94 -20.65
C VAL A 136 -12.39 7.13 -22.16
N GLU A 137 -13.01 8.16 -22.71
CA GLU A 137 -12.78 8.56 -24.09
C GLU A 137 -11.38 9.20 -24.23
N GLY A 138 -10.51 8.60 -25.03
CA GLY A 138 -9.14 9.07 -25.23
C GLY A 138 -8.14 8.54 -24.18
N ASP A 139 -7.11 9.35 -23.91
CA ASP A 139 -6.03 8.96 -23.00
C ASP A 139 -6.37 9.22 -21.54
N LEU A 140 -6.14 8.24 -20.67
CA LEU A 140 -6.42 8.29 -19.24
C LEU A 140 -5.69 9.46 -18.54
N VAL A 141 -4.42 9.73 -18.88
CA VAL A 141 -3.63 10.76 -18.19
C VAL A 141 -4.20 12.16 -18.39
N PRO A 142 -4.49 12.65 -19.61
CA PRO A 142 -5.19 13.93 -19.79
C PRO A 142 -6.53 13.98 -19.04
N TYR A 143 -7.32 12.92 -19.10
CA TYR A 143 -8.60 12.84 -18.38
C TYR A 143 -8.42 13.05 -16.86
N LEU A 144 -7.45 12.37 -16.25
CA LEU A 144 -7.17 12.53 -14.82
C LEU A 144 -6.65 13.93 -14.49
N VAL A 145 -5.82 14.51 -15.34
CA VAL A 145 -5.32 15.89 -15.16
C VAL A 145 -6.48 16.88 -15.20
N ASP A 146 -7.43 16.73 -16.12
CA ASP A 146 -8.61 17.60 -16.22
C ASP A 146 -9.55 17.40 -15.02
N LEU A 147 -9.81 16.14 -14.63
CA LEU A 147 -10.63 15.81 -13.46
C LEU A 147 -10.08 16.42 -12.17
N THR A 148 -8.75 16.41 -12.02
CA THR A 148 -8.04 16.94 -10.85
C THR A 148 -7.64 18.42 -11.00
N LYS A 149 -8.15 19.12 -12.03
CA LYS A 149 -7.95 20.55 -12.28
C LYS A 149 -6.48 20.97 -12.38
N GLY A 150 -5.69 20.17 -13.08
CA GLY A 150 -4.27 20.45 -13.34
C GLY A 150 -3.29 19.37 -12.90
N GLY A 151 -3.79 18.29 -12.35
CA GLY A 151 -3.02 17.13 -11.89
C GLY A 151 -3.14 16.90 -10.39
N ALA A 152 -2.93 15.66 -9.97
CA ALA A 152 -3.01 15.27 -8.57
C ALA A 152 -1.81 15.77 -7.77
N ASP A 153 -2.01 16.12 -6.49
CA ASP A 153 -0.91 16.39 -5.57
C ASP A 153 -0.15 15.09 -5.29
N HIS A 154 -0.88 13.98 -5.11
CA HIS A 154 -0.30 12.67 -4.90
C HIS A 154 -0.96 11.61 -5.77
N SER A 155 -0.16 10.68 -6.29
CA SER A 155 -0.67 9.46 -6.89
C SER A 155 -0.01 8.23 -6.27
N PHE A 156 -0.76 7.12 -6.22
CA PHE A 156 -0.29 5.85 -5.68
C PHE A 156 -0.53 4.74 -6.70
N GLU A 157 0.53 4.05 -7.08
CA GLU A 157 0.43 2.87 -7.93
C GLU A 157 0.43 1.60 -7.08
N CYS A 158 -0.70 0.86 -7.07
CA CYS A 158 -0.95 -0.29 -6.20
C CYS A 158 -1.14 -1.60 -6.97
N ILE A 159 -0.82 -1.64 -8.27
CA ILE A 159 -1.03 -2.80 -9.15
C ILE A 159 0.27 -3.57 -9.37
N GLY A 160 1.37 -2.85 -9.64
CA GLY A 160 2.65 -3.41 -10.06
C GLY A 160 2.80 -3.48 -11.58
N ASN A 161 2.18 -2.56 -12.31
CA ASN A 161 2.27 -2.49 -13.77
C ASN A 161 3.10 -1.28 -14.20
N VAL A 162 4.16 -1.49 -14.99
CA VAL A 162 5.10 -0.43 -15.39
C VAL A 162 4.45 0.68 -16.22
N ALA A 163 3.45 0.36 -17.05
CA ALA A 163 2.70 1.37 -17.80
C ALA A 163 1.85 2.23 -16.84
N THR A 164 1.20 1.61 -15.87
CA THR A 164 0.41 2.31 -14.85
C THR A 164 1.30 3.14 -13.92
N MET A 165 2.49 2.67 -13.56
CA MET A 165 3.48 3.46 -12.81
C MET A 165 3.81 4.77 -13.52
N ARG A 166 3.99 4.72 -14.85
CA ARG A 166 4.22 5.90 -15.65
C ARG A 166 3.00 6.82 -15.70
N GLN A 167 1.80 6.28 -15.91
CA GLN A 167 0.56 7.06 -15.89
C GLN A 167 0.35 7.75 -14.54
N ALA A 168 0.66 7.06 -13.44
CA ALA A 168 0.58 7.61 -12.09
C ALA A 168 1.49 8.83 -11.91
N LEU A 169 2.73 8.79 -12.43
CA LEU A 169 3.60 9.96 -12.43
C LEU A 169 3.05 11.09 -13.32
N GLU A 170 2.62 10.74 -14.52
CA GLU A 170 2.24 11.74 -15.53
C GLU A 170 0.93 12.45 -15.21
N CYS A 171 0.03 11.86 -14.41
CA CYS A 171 -1.20 12.49 -13.94
C CYS A 171 -1.01 13.45 -12.75
N CYS A 172 0.19 13.47 -12.13
CA CYS A 172 0.48 14.39 -11.04
C CYS A 172 0.67 15.83 -11.53
N HIS A 173 0.45 16.78 -10.63
CA HIS A 173 0.63 18.20 -10.89
C HIS A 173 2.08 18.53 -11.26
N LYS A 174 2.27 19.39 -12.26
CA LYS A 174 3.59 19.96 -12.58
C LYS A 174 3.97 20.94 -11.49
N GLY A 175 5.19 20.84 -10.99
CA GLY A 175 5.74 21.72 -9.96
C GLY A 175 5.93 21.06 -8.60
N TRP A 176 4.99 20.22 -8.15
CA TRP A 176 5.09 19.59 -6.81
C TRP A 176 4.50 18.18 -6.73
N GLY A 177 3.75 17.72 -7.73
CA GLY A 177 3.04 16.45 -7.66
C GLY A 177 3.97 15.26 -7.45
N GLU A 178 3.59 14.34 -6.58
CA GLU A 178 4.37 13.19 -6.18
C GLU A 178 3.65 11.88 -6.51
N SER A 179 4.37 10.96 -7.15
CA SER A 179 3.89 9.60 -7.42
C SER A 179 4.64 8.57 -6.60
N THR A 180 3.91 7.79 -5.80
CA THR A 180 4.46 6.72 -4.96
C THR A 180 4.16 5.35 -5.57
N ILE A 181 5.19 4.59 -5.90
CA ILE A 181 5.08 3.20 -6.37
C ILE A 181 5.03 2.28 -5.17
N ILE A 182 3.99 1.45 -5.09
CA ILE A 182 3.77 0.42 -4.07
C ILE A 182 3.70 -0.96 -4.70
N GLY A 183 3.09 -1.06 -5.87
CA GLY A 183 2.92 -2.30 -6.62
C GLY A 183 4.26 -2.90 -7.05
N VAL A 184 4.36 -4.23 -7.05
CA VAL A 184 5.57 -4.96 -7.39
C VAL A 184 5.48 -5.45 -8.83
N ALA A 185 6.30 -4.88 -9.71
CA ALA A 185 6.41 -5.32 -11.09
C ALA A 185 7.14 -6.66 -11.22
N GLY A 186 6.95 -7.35 -12.33
CA GLY A 186 7.65 -8.59 -12.63
C GLY A 186 9.18 -8.39 -12.68
N ALA A 187 9.93 -9.42 -12.30
CA ALA A 187 11.38 -9.36 -12.32
C ALA A 187 11.94 -9.01 -13.72
N GLY A 188 12.88 -8.09 -13.77
CA GLY A 188 13.50 -7.61 -15.01
C GLY A 188 12.71 -6.55 -15.78
N GLN A 189 11.52 -6.16 -15.31
CA GLN A 189 10.80 -5.02 -15.88
C GLN A 189 11.41 -3.70 -15.42
N GLU A 190 11.46 -2.73 -16.32
CA GLU A 190 11.99 -1.39 -16.06
C GLU A 190 10.90 -0.35 -16.24
N ILE A 191 10.95 0.70 -15.44
CA ILE A 191 10.10 1.88 -15.59
C ILE A 191 10.83 2.95 -16.41
N ALA A 192 10.11 3.64 -17.28
CA ALA A 192 10.66 4.70 -18.10
C ALA A 192 9.68 5.88 -18.22
N THR A 193 10.21 7.08 -18.15
CA THR A 193 9.47 8.31 -18.41
C THR A 193 10.34 9.32 -19.14
N ARG A 194 9.71 10.33 -19.75
CA ARG A 194 10.46 11.44 -20.35
C ARG A 194 11.12 12.26 -19.24
N PRO A 195 12.41 12.63 -19.37
CA PRO A 195 13.10 13.45 -18.37
C PRO A 195 12.35 14.74 -18.00
N PHE A 196 11.62 15.31 -18.96
CA PHE A 196 10.82 16.51 -18.76
C PHE A 196 9.73 16.34 -17.69
N GLN A 197 9.25 15.15 -17.44
CA GLN A 197 8.29 14.89 -16.37
C GLN A 197 8.89 15.19 -14.98
N LEU A 198 10.17 14.88 -14.80
CA LEU A 198 10.88 15.13 -13.53
C LEU A 198 11.44 16.56 -13.46
N VAL A 199 11.97 17.08 -14.57
CA VAL A 199 12.48 18.47 -14.64
C VAL A 199 11.39 19.49 -14.33
N THR A 200 10.13 19.17 -14.61
CA THR A 200 8.97 20.02 -14.26
C THR A 200 8.53 19.93 -12.79
N GLY A 201 9.33 19.31 -11.93
CA GLY A 201 9.13 19.32 -10.48
C GLY A 201 8.35 18.14 -9.92
N ARG A 202 7.93 17.18 -10.74
CA ARG A 202 7.31 15.95 -10.23
C ARG A 202 8.33 15.08 -9.51
N VAL A 203 7.87 14.39 -8.50
CA VAL A 203 8.65 13.42 -7.74
C VAL A 203 8.15 12.01 -8.04
N TRP A 204 9.08 11.08 -8.31
CA TRP A 204 8.78 9.66 -8.42
C TRP A 204 9.52 8.90 -7.35
N ARG A 205 8.80 8.29 -6.42
CA ARG A 205 9.41 7.53 -5.32
C ARG A 205 8.78 6.16 -5.16
N GLY A 206 9.45 5.28 -4.43
CA GLY A 206 8.91 4.01 -3.98
C GLY A 206 8.72 4.00 -2.47
N THR A 207 7.96 3.03 -1.99
CA THR A 207 7.83 2.74 -0.57
C THR A 207 7.92 1.24 -0.31
N ALA A 208 8.54 0.87 0.78
CA ALA A 208 8.55 -0.50 1.28
C ALA A 208 7.79 -0.54 2.61
N LEU A 209 6.76 -1.39 2.69
CA LEU A 209 5.90 -1.52 3.88
C LEU A 209 5.32 -0.16 4.35
N GLY A 210 5.07 0.77 3.40
CA GLY A 210 4.58 2.10 3.72
C GLY A 210 5.54 2.96 4.56
N GLY A 211 6.84 2.71 4.50
CA GLY A 211 7.82 3.40 5.34
C GLY A 211 7.68 3.12 6.84
N ALA A 212 6.89 2.12 7.22
CA ALA A 212 6.56 1.84 8.61
C ALA A 212 7.71 1.15 9.36
N ARG A 213 7.77 1.42 10.66
CA ARG A 213 8.61 0.73 11.64
C ARG A 213 7.78 -0.38 12.29
N GLY A 214 7.84 -1.62 11.73
CA GLY A 214 6.91 -2.70 12.06
C GLY A 214 6.72 -2.98 13.56
N ARG A 215 7.73 -2.75 14.42
CA ARG A 215 7.64 -2.99 15.86
C ARG A 215 6.92 -1.89 16.64
N SER A 216 6.93 -0.65 16.18
CA SER A 216 6.22 0.47 16.78
C SER A 216 4.87 0.72 16.13
N ASP A 217 4.88 0.90 14.80
CA ASP A 217 3.71 1.37 14.07
C ASP A 217 2.64 0.27 13.91
N GLY A 218 3.04 -1.00 13.85
CA GLY A 218 2.11 -2.12 13.81
C GLY A 218 1.15 -2.15 15.01
N PRO A 219 1.64 -2.18 16.26
CA PRO A 219 0.82 -2.07 17.46
C PRO A 219 -0.01 -0.78 17.54
N GLU A 220 0.50 0.35 17.07
CA GLU A 220 -0.24 1.62 17.01
C GLU A 220 -1.42 1.53 16.03
N ILE A 221 -1.22 0.97 14.84
CA ILE A 221 -2.30 0.73 13.88
C ILE A 221 -3.35 -0.20 14.49
N VAL A 222 -2.95 -1.26 15.19
CA VAL A 222 -3.89 -2.14 15.92
C VAL A 222 -4.66 -1.34 16.96
N ALA A 223 -4.01 -0.51 17.75
CA ALA A 223 -4.65 0.30 18.78
C ALA A 223 -5.68 1.26 18.20
N VAL A 224 -5.35 1.98 17.14
CA VAL A 224 -6.26 2.91 16.46
C VAL A 224 -7.44 2.17 15.82
N SER A 225 -7.18 1.03 15.20
CA SER A 225 -8.22 0.25 14.51
C SER A 225 -9.31 -0.31 15.44
N TYR A 226 -9.00 -0.48 16.73
CA TYR A 226 -9.90 -1.07 17.73
C TYR A 226 -10.30 -0.12 18.87
N THR A 227 -9.76 1.08 18.92
CA THR A 227 -10.29 2.12 19.79
C THR A 227 -11.52 2.72 19.09
N PRO A 228 -12.71 2.70 19.68
CA PRO A 228 -13.82 3.48 19.16
C PRO A 228 -13.38 4.94 19.20
N LEU A 229 -12.97 5.47 18.06
CA LEU A 229 -12.68 6.88 17.93
C LEU A 229 -13.96 7.63 18.22
N THR A 230 -14.01 8.29 19.37
CA THR A 230 -15.05 9.26 19.75
C THR A 230 -14.90 10.57 18.95
N LEU A 231 -14.33 10.51 17.76
CA LEU A 231 -14.40 11.55 16.77
C LEU A 231 -15.63 11.29 15.88
N PRO A 232 -16.34 12.33 15.44
CA PRO A 232 -17.66 12.21 14.78
C PRO A 232 -17.58 11.57 13.37
N THR A 233 -16.53 10.89 13.04
CA THR A 233 -16.36 10.12 11.82
C THR A 233 -16.13 8.67 12.20
N GLN A 234 -17.15 7.84 12.00
CA GLN A 234 -17.04 6.39 12.06
C GLN A 234 -16.11 5.88 10.94
N ALA A 235 -14.83 6.04 11.12
CA ALA A 235 -13.83 5.28 10.37
C ALA A 235 -13.71 3.91 11.04
N SER A 236 -14.72 3.05 10.85
CA SER A 236 -14.55 1.64 11.05
C SER A 236 -13.49 1.19 10.04
N VAL A 237 -12.29 0.80 10.51
CA VAL A 237 -11.32 0.10 9.68
C VAL A 237 -11.96 -1.23 9.29
N VAL A 238 -12.68 -1.23 8.19
CA VAL A 238 -13.20 -2.46 7.59
C VAL A 238 -12.02 -3.07 6.84
N ILE A 239 -11.39 -4.06 7.45
CA ILE A 239 -10.41 -4.88 6.76
C ILE A 239 -11.19 -5.66 5.71
N ALA A 240 -11.06 -5.25 4.45
CA ALA A 240 -11.66 -5.98 3.35
C ALA A 240 -10.93 -7.31 3.21
N LEU A 241 -11.64 -8.38 3.48
CA LEU A 241 -11.31 -9.71 3.00
C LEU A 241 -11.54 -9.72 1.49
N ALA A 242 -10.48 -9.85 0.72
CA ALA A 242 -10.55 -10.16 -0.70
C ALA A 242 -10.65 -11.67 -0.88
#